data_8b1e233a8a9cb590bdabcd9f86de24a5
#
_entry.id   8b1e233a8a9cb590bdabcd9f86de24a5
#
_cell.length_a   1.000
_cell.length_b   1.000
_cell.length_c   1.000
_cell.angle_alpha   90.00
_cell.angle_beta   90.00
_cell.angle_gamma   90.00
#
_symmetry.space_group_name_H-M   'P 1'
#
loop_
_entity.id
_entity.type
_entity.pdbx_description
1 polymer ?
#
loop_
_entity_poly.entity_id
_entity_poly.type
_entity_poly.pdbx_seq_one_letter_code
_entity_poly.pdbx_strand_id
1 'polypeptide(L)'
;AIRFGVDGYFGYPITPQSEILETLADEKPWETTGMVVLQAESEVAAINMVYGGAASGKMVMTSSSSPGVSLKQEGISYIAGAELPCLIVNVMRGGPGLGTIQPSQADYFQTVKGGGHGDYRLIALAPASVQEMADFVGLAFDLAFKYRNPAIILADGVIGQMMEKVVLPEQRPRLTNEEVMARCPWATFGKLKHRGPNIVTSLELDPAEMEKRNIHLQQKYAEIEEKEVRYEEIHCDDADYLI
;
A
#
# COMPACT_ATOMS: atom_id res chain seq x y z
N ALA A 1 -4.30 11.20 1.18
CA ALA A 1 -4.10 10.83 -0.23
C ALA A 1 -4.06 12.06 -1.14
N ILE A 2 -5.15 12.85 -1.23
CA ILE A 2 -5.23 14.03 -2.13
C ILE A 2 -4.06 14.99 -1.88
N ARG A 3 -3.79 15.34 -0.61
CA ARG A 3 -2.71 16.25 -0.20
C ARG A 3 -1.31 15.75 -0.55
N PHE A 4 -1.11 14.46 -0.66
CA PHE A 4 0.17 13.86 -1.04
C PHE A 4 0.38 13.70 -2.56
N GLY A 5 -0.58 14.17 -3.38
CA GLY A 5 -0.48 14.12 -4.84
C GLY A 5 -0.68 12.71 -5.42
N VAL A 6 -1.48 11.88 -4.76
CA VAL A 6 -1.80 10.52 -5.22
C VAL A 6 -2.49 10.59 -6.59
N ASP A 7 -2.08 9.73 -7.51
CA ASP A 7 -2.59 9.68 -8.87
C ASP A 7 -3.92 8.92 -9.00
N GLY A 8 -4.11 7.87 -8.19
CA GLY A 8 -5.32 7.06 -8.29
C GLY A 8 -5.67 6.26 -7.05
N TYR A 9 -6.96 6.13 -6.81
CA TYR A 9 -7.55 5.25 -5.83
C TYR A 9 -8.49 4.26 -6.52
N PHE A 10 -8.31 2.99 -6.23
CA PHE A 10 -9.16 1.90 -6.74
C PHE A 10 -9.64 1.06 -5.57
N GLY A 11 -10.93 1.09 -5.27
CA GLY A 11 -11.48 0.44 -4.08
C GLY A 11 -12.80 -0.26 -4.32
N TYR A 12 -13.20 -1.05 -3.34
CA TYR A 12 -14.51 -1.65 -3.23
C TYR A 12 -15.01 -1.47 -1.78
N PRO A 13 -16.27 -1.04 -1.57
CA PRO A 13 -16.77 -0.69 -0.25
C PRO A 13 -16.87 -1.93 0.66
N ILE A 14 -16.36 -1.79 1.88
CA ILE A 14 -16.47 -2.79 2.95
C ILE A 14 -16.30 -2.09 4.30
N THR A 15 -17.20 -2.36 5.26
CA THR A 15 -17.11 -1.81 6.62
C THR A 15 -15.89 -2.39 7.37
N PRO A 16 -15.08 -1.58 8.10
CA PRO A 16 -15.31 -0.16 8.44
C PRO A 16 -14.45 0.83 7.63
N GLN A 17 -14.21 0.65 6.35
CA GLN A 17 -13.38 1.54 5.53
C GLN A 17 -14.11 2.24 4.38
N SER A 18 -15.42 2.02 4.22
CA SER A 18 -16.23 2.61 3.12
C SER A 18 -16.10 4.12 3.04
N GLU A 19 -15.96 4.78 4.18
CA GLU A 19 -15.82 6.23 4.32
C GLU A 19 -14.61 6.81 3.55
N ILE A 20 -13.57 6.00 3.30
CA ILE A 20 -12.42 6.44 2.48
C ILE A 20 -12.87 6.67 1.04
N LEU A 21 -13.61 5.70 0.46
CA LEU A 21 -14.13 5.83 -0.90
C LEU A 21 -15.20 6.93 -0.99
N GLU A 22 -16.11 6.98 -0.03
CA GLU A 22 -17.19 7.98 0.05
C GLU A 22 -16.62 9.40 0.14
N THR A 23 -15.66 9.63 1.05
CA THR A 23 -15.00 10.94 1.17
C THR A 23 -14.28 11.33 -0.12
N LEU A 24 -13.57 10.39 -0.76
CA LEU A 24 -12.90 10.66 -2.04
C LEU A 24 -13.90 10.97 -3.15
N ALA A 25 -15.07 10.33 -3.14
CA ALA A 25 -16.13 10.62 -4.12
C ALA A 25 -16.74 12.00 -3.89
N ASP A 26 -16.96 12.40 -2.63
CA ASP A 26 -17.54 13.70 -2.27
C ASP A 26 -16.56 14.86 -2.55
N GLU A 27 -15.28 14.70 -2.26
CA GLU A 27 -14.22 15.69 -2.49
C GLU A 27 -13.89 15.90 -3.98
N LYS A 28 -14.33 14.98 -4.85
CA LYS A 28 -14.14 15.03 -6.32
C LYS A 28 -12.72 15.43 -6.75
N PRO A 29 -11.70 14.74 -6.28
CA PRO A 29 -10.31 15.14 -6.55
C PRO A 29 -9.94 15.08 -8.04
N TRP A 30 -10.72 14.43 -8.88
CA TRP A 30 -10.55 14.47 -10.34
C TRP A 30 -10.82 15.87 -10.92
N GLU A 31 -11.63 16.72 -10.27
CA GLU A 31 -11.88 18.09 -10.69
C GLU A 31 -10.78 19.05 -10.22
N THR A 32 -10.14 18.78 -9.09
CA THR A 32 -9.19 19.70 -8.43
C THR A 32 -7.73 19.33 -8.68
N THR A 33 -7.37 18.05 -8.53
CA THR A 33 -5.99 17.57 -8.66
C THR A 33 -5.80 16.62 -9.85
N GLY A 34 -6.90 16.17 -10.47
CA GLY A 34 -6.88 15.16 -11.52
C GLY A 34 -6.63 13.72 -10.99
N MET A 35 -6.73 13.49 -9.67
CA MET A 35 -6.64 12.15 -9.08
C MET A 35 -7.83 11.30 -9.57
N VAL A 36 -7.54 10.11 -10.07
CA VAL A 36 -8.58 9.15 -10.47
C VAL A 36 -9.15 8.47 -9.23
N VAL A 37 -10.46 8.48 -9.07
CA VAL A 37 -11.15 7.70 -8.05
C VAL A 37 -12.13 6.76 -8.74
N LEU A 38 -12.01 5.46 -8.49
CA LEU A 38 -12.85 4.48 -9.13
C LEU A 38 -13.26 3.37 -8.16
N GLN A 39 -14.56 3.14 -8.07
CA GLN A 39 -15.09 1.96 -7.41
C GLN A 39 -15.04 0.79 -8.38
N ALA A 40 -14.26 -0.23 -8.03
CA ALA A 40 -14.18 -1.48 -8.77
C ALA A 40 -15.42 -2.35 -8.50
N GLU A 41 -15.60 -3.40 -9.29
CA GLU A 41 -16.69 -4.37 -9.10
C GLU A 41 -16.41 -5.38 -7.96
N SER A 42 -15.16 -5.50 -7.53
CA SER A 42 -14.71 -6.39 -6.47
C SER A 42 -13.33 -6.00 -5.96
N GLU A 43 -12.92 -6.58 -4.83
CA GLU A 43 -11.56 -6.41 -4.29
C GLU A 43 -10.50 -6.96 -5.23
N VAL A 44 -10.80 -8.06 -5.93
CA VAL A 44 -9.90 -8.66 -6.94
C VAL A 44 -9.71 -7.70 -8.11
N ALA A 45 -10.77 -7.09 -8.62
CA ALA A 45 -10.67 -6.07 -9.66
C ALA A 45 -9.88 -4.84 -9.18
N ALA A 46 -10.16 -4.36 -7.96
CA ALA A 46 -9.48 -3.20 -7.39
C ALA A 46 -7.96 -3.40 -7.30
N ILE A 47 -7.47 -4.53 -6.79
CA ILE A 47 -6.04 -4.78 -6.66
C ILE A 47 -5.35 -4.93 -8.03
N ASN A 48 -6.04 -5.48 -9.03
CA ASN A 48 -5.50 -5.55 -10.40
C ASN A 48 -5.43 -4.17 -11.06
N MET A 49 -6.36 -3.26 -10.77
CA MET A 49 -6.25 -1.85 -11.19
C MET A 49 -5.06 -1.16 -10.53
N VAL A 50 -4.81 -1.43 -9.24
CA VAL A 50 -3.60 -0.94 -8.54
C VAL A 50 -2.34 -1.50 -9.19
N TYR A 51 -2.31 -2.79 -9.54
CA TYR A 51 -1.18 -3.41 -10.25
C TYR A 51 -0.86 -2.65 -11.55
N GLY A 52 -1.88 -2.42 -12.39
CA GLY A 52 -1.72 -1.69 -13.66
C GLY A 52 -1.28 -0.23 -13.46
N GLY A 53 -1.89 0.47 -12.50
CA GLY A 53 -1.53 1.84 -12.16
C GLY A 53 -0.10 1.95 -11.61
N ALA A 54 0.30 1.08 -10.69
CA ALA A 54 1.66 1.01 -10.16
C ALA A 54 2.68 0.67 -11.26
N ALA A 55 2.36 -0.26 -12.16
CA ALA A 55 3.21 -0.61 -13.31
C ALA A 55 3.47 0.57 -14.24
N SER A 56 2.59 1.56 -14.27
CA SER A 56 2.78 2.81 -15.03
C SER A 56 3.61 3.87 -14.28
N GLY A 57 4.15 3.55 -13.09
CA GLY A 57 4.94 4.46 -12.26
C GLY A 57 4.13 5.51 -11.50
N LYS A 58 2.81 5.38 -11.48
CA LYS A 58 1.90 6.29 -10.79
C LYS A 58 1.76 5.94 -9.32
N MET A 59 1.50 6.96 -8.50
CA MET A 59 1.17 6.79 -7.08
C MET A 59 -0.28 6.33 -6.96
N VAL A 60 -0.49 5.04 -6.73
CA VAL A 60 -1.83 4.45 -6.65
C VAL A 60 -2.04 3.72 -5.34
N MET A 61 -3.30 3.71 -4.88
CA MET A 61 -3.66 3.08 -3.63
C MET A 61 -5.01 2.35 -3.70
N THR A 62 -5.20 1.48 -2.74
CA THR A 62 -6.49 0.85 -2.43
C THR A 62 -6.71 0.80 -0.92
N SER A 63 -7.94 0.69 -0.51
CA SER A 63 -8.30 0.37 0.87
C SER A 63 -9.25 -0.83 0.92
N SER A 64 -9.25 -1.51 2.05
CA SER A 64 -10.17 -2.61 2.33
C SER A 64 -10.25 -2.89 3.84
N SER A 65 -10.98 -3.92 4.21
CA SER A 65 -11.02 -4.47 5.56
C SER A 65 -10.83 -5.98 5.47
N SER A 66 -10.14 -6.55 6.40
CA SER A 66 -9.89 -7.98 6.67
C SER A 66 -10.31 -8.99 5.58
N PRO A 67 -11.61 -9.36 5.39
CA PRO A 67 -11.99 -10.32 4.34
C PRO A 67 -11.68 -9.81 2.93
N GLY A 68 -11.82 -8.50 2.68
CA GLY A 68 -11.51 -7.92 1.39
C GLY A 68 -10.01 -7.88 1.11
N VAL A 69 -9.16 -7.72 2.14
CA VAL A 69 -7.70 -7.87 2.00
C VAL A 69 -7.35 -9.32 1.66
N SER A 70 -8.04 -10.30 2.22
CA SER A 70 -7.88 -11.71 1.87
C SER A 70 -8.13 -11.95 0.36
N LEU A 71 -9.15 -11.33 -0.22
CA LEU A 71 -9.42 -11.41 -1.65
C LEU A 71 -8.36 -10.71 -2.52
N LYS A 72 -7.62 -9.75 -1.97
CA LYS A 72 -6.55 -9.03 -2.68
C LYS A 72 -5.19 -9.76 -2.64
N GLN A 73 -5.03 -10.82 -1.86
CA GLN A 73 -3.72 -11.42 -1.57
C GLN A 73 -2.97 -11.92 -2.82
N GLU A 74 -3.67 -12.49 -3.80
CA GLU A 74 -3.06 -12.89 -5.06
C GLU A 74 -2.46 -11.69 -5.80
N GLY A 75 -3.24 -10.61 -5.96
CA GLY A 75 -2.77 -9.39 -6.61
C GLY A 75 -1.63 -8.71 -5.84
N ILE A 76 -1.67 -8.74 -4.50
CA ILE A 76 -0.58 -8.22 -3.65
C ILE A 76 0.71 -9.03 -3.87
N SER A 77 0.61 -10.36 -3.97
CA SER A 77 1.74 -11.22 -4.32
C SER A 77 2.34 -10.85 -5.68
N TYR A 78 1.51 -10.61 -6.69
CA TYR A 78 1.97 -10.18 -8.02
C TYR A 78 2.64 -8.80 -7.98
N ILE A 79 2.10 -7.85 -7.23
CA ILE A 79 2.68 -6.51 -7.04
C ILE A 79 4.05 -6.61 -6.37
N ALA A 80 4.17 -7.43 -5.31
CA ALA A 80 5.44 -7.65 -4.61
C ALA A 80 6.47 -8.35 -5.52
N GLY A 81 6.06 -9.40 -6.24
CA GLY A 81 6.93 -10.12 -7.17
C GLY A 81 7.38 -9.29 -8.37
N ALA A 82 6.57 -8.33 -8.81
CA ALA A 82 6.92 -7.38 -9.87
C ALA A 82 7.65 -6.13 -9.33
N GLU A 83 7.89 -6.04 -8.03
CA GLU A 83 8.54 -4.92 -7.34
C GLU A 83 7.88 -3.57 -7.65
N LEU A 84 6.56 -3.50 -7.47
CA LEU A 84 5.78 -2.31 -7.75
C LEU A 84 5.42 -1.54 -6.47
N PRO A 85 5.65 -0.22 -6.45
CA PRO A 85 5.26 0.62 -5.34
C PRO A 85 3.76 0.92 -5.37
N CYS A 86 3.07 0.65 -4.27
CA CYS A 86 1.69 1.09 -4.06
C CYS A 86 1.38 1.17 -2.56
N LEU A 87 0.25 1.77 -2.22
CA LEU A 87 -0.26 1.81 -0.86
C LEU A 87 -1.54 0.99 -0.75
N ILE A 88 -1.56 0.12 0.26
CA ILE A 88 -2.75 -0.62 0.69
C ILE A 88 -3.13 -0.11 2.08
N VAL A 89 -4.41 0.10 2.33
CA VAL A 89 -4.92 0.44 3.66
C VAL A 89 -5.84 -0.68 4.10
N ASN A 90 -5.50 -1.34 5.21
CA ASN A 90 -6.38 -2.30 5.88
C ASN A 90 -6.92 -1.68 7.16
N VAL A 91 -8.22 -1.44 7.21
CA VAL A 91 -8.92 -1.10 8.45
C VAL A 91 -9.52 -2.38 9.00
N MET A 92 -8.79 -2.99 9.94
CA MET A 92 -9.09 -4.34 10.45
C MET A 92 -10.42 -4.43 11.19
N ARG A 93 -11.05 -5.57 11.05
CA ARG A 93 -12.24 -5.97 11.81
C ARG A 93 -12.12 -7.40 12.32
N GLY A 94 -12.97 -7.78 13.27
CA GLY A 94 -12.92 -9.10 13.87
C GLY A 94 -13.24 -10.24 12.90
N GLY A 95 -12.40 -11.29 12.92
CA GLY A 95 -12.52 -12.55 12.20
C GLY A 95 -12.47 -13.74 13.15
N PRO A 96 -12.36 -14.98 12.63
CA PRO A 96 -12.19 -15.36 11.22
C PRO A 96 -13.48 -15.38 10.39
N GLY A 97 -13.34 -15.66 9.09
CA GLY A 97 -14.43 -15.70 8.12
C GLY A 97 -14.93 -14.31 7.76
N LEU A 98 -16.24 -14.14 7.56
CA LEU A 98 -16.84 -12.83 7.38
C LEU A 98 -16.72 -11.98 8.65
N GLY A 99 -16.69 -12.63 9.80
CA GLY A 99 -16.43 -12.04 11.11
C GLY A 99 -17.48 -11.05 11.57
N THR A 100 -17.02 -10.02 12.24
CA THR A 100 -17.83 -8.91 12.77
C THR A 100 -17.32 -7.59 12.20
N ILE A 101 -18.15 -6.56 12.23
CA ILE A 101 -17.74 -5.18 11.88
C ILE A 101 -17.02 -4.47 13.04
N GLN A 102 -16.89 -5.12 14.20
CA GLN A 102 -16.23 -4.53 15.37
C GLN A 102 -14.72 -4.42 15.14
N PRO A 103 -14.07 -3.40 15.73
CA PRO A 103 -12.62 -3.23 15.66
C PRO A 103 -11.86 -4.47 16.17
N SER A 104 -10.77 -4.78 15.51
CA SER A 104 -9.89 -5.88 15.90
C SER A 104 -8.51 -5.66 15.29
N GLN A 105 -7.48 -6.27 15.88
CA GLN A 105 -6.10 -6.30 15.35
C GLN A 105 -5.71 -7.72 14.91
N ALA A 106 -6.67 -8.46 14.34
CA ALA A 106 -6.53 -9.88 14.03
C ALA A 106 -5.73 -10.20 12.76
N ASP A 107 -5.43 -9.20 11.90
CA ASP A 107 -4.73 -9.40 10.63
C ASP A 107 -3.21 -9.16 10.73
N TYR A 108 -2.66 -9.11 11.95
CA TYR A 108 -1.24 -8.88 12.15
C TYR A 108 -0.39 -9.93 11.41
N PHE A 109 -0.64 -11.22 11.63
CA PHE A 109 0.13 -12.27 10.96
C PHE A 109 -0.08 -12.29 9.45
N GLN A 110 -1.30 -12.02 8.96
CA GLN A 110 -1.56 -11.90 7.52
C GLN A 110 -0.67 -10.81 6.89
N THR A 111 -0.47 -9.71 7.60
CA THR A 111 0.30 -8.57 7.11
C THR A 111 1.81 -8.80 7.22
N VAL A 112 2.32 -9.27 8.36
CA VAL A 112 3.76 -9.33 8.66
C VAL A 112 4.39 -10.69 8.38
N LYS A 113 3.59 -11.77 8.29
CA LYS A 113 4.06 -13.14 7.99
C LYS A 113 3.72 -13.61 6.58
N GLY A 114 3.10 -12.73 5.75
CA GLY A 114 2.69 -13.02 4.40
C GLY A 114 1.29 -13.63 4.32
N GLY A 115 0.40 -13.01 3.57
CA GLY A 115 -0.99 -13.44 3.40
C GLY A 115 -1.27 -14.18 2.09
N GLY A 116 -0.41 -14.01 1.08
CA GLY A 116 -0.45 -14.71 -0.20
C GLY A 116 0.70 -15.71 -0.32
N HIS A 117 0.95 -16.19 -1.55
CA HIS A 117 2.04 -17.13 -1.82
C HIS A 117 3.37 -16.41 -2.11
N GLY A 118 4.49 -17.14 -1.94
CA GLY A 118 5.83 -16.73 -2.34
C GLY A 118 6.62 -15.97 -1.28
N ASP A 119 6.23 -16.04 0.00
CA ASP A 119 6.96 -15.51 1.15
C ASP A 119 7.40 -14.04 1.03
N TYR A 120 6.65 -13.24 0.25
CA TYR A 120 6.89 -11.81 0.12
C TYR A 120 6.64 -11.08 1.44
N ARG A 121 7.20 -9.88 1.56
CA ARG A 121 6.98 -8.98 2.70
C ARG A 121 6.46 -7.63 2.25
N LEU A 122 5.60 -7.06 3.06
CA LEU A 122 5.10 -5.69 2.91
C LEU A 122 5.86 -4.76 3.86
N ILE A 123 5.94 -3.48 3.49
CA ILE A 123 6.31 -2.43 4.44
C ILE A 123 5.05 -2.11 5.24
N ALA A 124 4.97 -2.59 6.47
CA ALA A 124 3.79 -2.44 7.32
C ALA A 124 3.96 -1.29 8.31
N LEU A 125 3.02 -0.36 8.30
CA LEU A 125 2.96 0.80 9.21
C LEU A 125 1.66 0.72 10.01
N ALA A 126 1.77 0.66 11.33
CA ALA A 126 0.62 0.60 12.23
C ALA A 126 0.48 1.93 12.98
N PRO A 127 -0.53 2.76 12.65
CA PRO A 127 -0.71 4.06 13.30
C PRO A 127 -1.28 3.89 14.70
N ALA A 128 -0.79 4.70 15.65
CA ALA A 128 -1.31 4.80 17.01
C ALA A 128 -2.28 5.98 17.20
N SER A 129 -2.42 6.86 16.20
CA SER A 129 -3.30 8.03 16.22
C SER A 129 -3.85 8.37 14.84
N VAL A 130 -4.88 9.23 14.80
CA VAL A 130 -5.43 9.73 13.53
C VAL A 130 -4.41 10.60 12.78
N GLN A 131 -3.55 11.32 13.51
CA GLN A 131 -2.46 12.09 12.89
C GLN A 131 -1.46 11.15 12.20
N GLU A 132 -1.02 10.09 12.86
CA GLU A 132 -0.14 9.09 12.23
C GLU A 132 -0.79 8.40 11.03
N MET A 133 -2.09 8.08 11.11
CA MET A 133 -2.83 7.54 9.98
C MET A 133 -2.77 8.44 8.75
N ALA A 134 -2.83 9.77 8.96
CA ALA A 134 -2.70 10.74 7.88
C ALA A 134 -1.25 10.85 7.37
N ASP A 135 -0.27 10.94 8.27
CA ASP A 135 1.14 11.12 7.94
C ASP A 135 1.75 9.89 7.26
N PHE A 136 1.33 8.71 7.67
CA PHE A 136 1.79 7.44 7.10
C PHE A 136 1.40 7.26 5.63
N VAL A 137 0.39 7.97 5.12
CA VAL A 137 0.10 7.95 3.68
C VAL A 137 1.31 8.45 2.88
N GLY A 138 1.91 9.57 3.29
CA GLY A 138 3.11 10.10 2.65
C GLY A 138 4.32 9.21 2.85
N LEU A 139 4.57 8.80 4.09
CA LEU A 139 5.68 7.91 4.45
C LEU A 139 5.61 6.57 3.70
N ALA A 140 4.42 5.95 3.62
CA ALA A 140 4.22 4.69 2.93
C ALA A 140 4.58 4.80 1.44
N PHE A 141 4.17 5.86 0.77
CA PHE A 141 4.57 6.08 -0.63
C PHE A 141 6.07 6.35 -0.77
N ASP A 142 6.66 7.17 0.09
CA ASP A 142 8.09 7.45 0.05
C ASP A 142 8.91 6.15 0.19
N LEU A 143 8.55 5.28 1.14
CA LEU A 143 9.18 3.98 1.34
C LEU A 143 8.89 3.00 0.19
N ALA A 144 7.62 2.95 -0.28
CA ALA A 144 7.24 2.08 -1.37
C ALA A 144 8.04 2.38 -2.65
N PHE A 145 8.23 3.64 -3.00
CA PHE A 145 9.03 4.04 -4.16
C PHE A 145 10.53 3.87 -3.94
N LYS A 146 11.03 4.14 -2.72
CA LYS A 146 12.44 3.94 -2.35
C LYS A 146 12.89 2.51 -2.55
N TYR A 147 12.08 1.55 -2.08
CA TYR A 147 12.42 0.13 -2.10
C TYR A 147 11.75 -0.65 -3.24
N ARG A 148 10.91 0.00 -4.05
CA ARG A 148 10.08 -0.68 -5.05
C ARG A 148 9.34 -1.87 -4.43
N ASN A 149 8.56 -1.58 -3.39
CA ASN A 149 7.85 -2.59 -2.61
C ASN A 149 6.46 -2.06 -2.23
N PRO A 150 5.41 -2.90 -2.22
CA PRO A 150 4.12 -2.47 -1.71
C PRO A 150 4.21 -2.16 -0.21
N ALA A 151 3.54 -1.06 0.20
CA ALA A 151 3.39 -0.68 1.59
C ALA A 151 1.93 -0.83 2.03
N ILE A 152 1.74 -1.15 3.31
CA ILE A 152 0.42 -1.28 3.92
C ILE A 152 0.33 -0.45 5.19
N ILE A 153 -0.75 0.32 5.32
CA ILE A 153 -1.16 0.89 6.60
C ILE A 153 -2.13 -0.09 7.23
N LEU A 154 -1.76 -0.59 8.40
CA LEU A 154 -2.51 -1.57 9.17
C LEU A 154 -3.19 -0.86 10.34
N ALA A 155 -4.41 -0.39 10.14
CA ALA A 155 -5.23 0.26 11.16
C ALA A 155 -6.36 -0.65 11.62
N ASP A 156 -6.97 -0.31 12.72
CA ASP A 156 -8.22 -0.93 13.18
C ASP A 156 -9.41 0.02 13.08
N GLY A 157 -10.60 -0.49 13.33
CA GLY A 157 -11.82 0.31 13.27
C GLY A 157 -11.92 1.36 14.38
N VAL A 158 -11.11 1.31 15.45
CA VAL A 158 -11.07 2.36 16.48
C VAL A 158 -10.40 3.59 15.87
N ILE A 159 -9.17 3.43 15.38
CA ILE A 159 -8.44 4.53 14.72
C ILE A 159 -9.21 5.03 13.49
N GLY A 160 -9.80 4.11 12.71
CA GLY A 160 -10.55 4.44 11.50
C GLY A 160 -11.82 5.28 11.74
N GLN A 161 -12.40 5.21 12.95
CA GLN A 161 -13.63 5.93 13.31
C GLN A 161 -13.40 7.04 14.35
N MET A 162 -12.19 7.16 14.90
CA MET A 162 -11.85 8.25 15.82
C MET A 162 -11.90 9.59 15.13
N MET A 163 -12.35 10.59 15.89
CA MET A 163 -12.32 11.99 15.47
C MET A 163 -11.31 12.76 16.33
N GLU A 164 -10.23 13.16 15.73
CA GLU A 164 -9.18 13.96 16.35
C GLU A 164 -8.84 15.17 15.47
N LYS A 165 -8.21 16.16 16.09
CA LYS A 165 -7.67 17.29 15.34
C LYS A 165 -6.43 16.83 14.57
N VAL A 166 -6.48 16.91 13.24
CA VAL A 166 -5.38 16.53 12.35
C VAL A 166 -4.81 17.76 11.65
N VAL A 167 -3.49 17.86 11.61
CA VAL A 167 -2.78 18.85 10.80
C VAL A 167 -2.45 18.20 9.46
N LEU A 168 -3.15 18.62 8.41
CA LEU A 168 -2.89 18.12 7.07
C LEU A 168 -1.68 18.84 6.46
N PRO A 169 -0.84 18.12 5.67
CA PRO A 169 0.27 18.74 4.97
C PRO A 169 -0.20 19.72 3.89
N GLU A 170 0.71 20.56 3.42
CA GLU A 170 0.47 21.34 2.21
C GLU A 170 0.22 20.43 0.99
N GLN A 171 -0.58 20.93 0.05
CA GLN A 171 -0.90 20.17 -1.16
C GLN A 171 0.37 19.96 -2.01
N ARG A 172 0.77 18.70 -2.19
CA ARG A 172 1.82 18.34 -3.15
C ARG A 172 1.21 18.27 -4.57
N PRO A 173 1.85 18.86 -5.58
CA PRO A 173 1.40 18.69 -6.96
C PRO A 173 1.61 17.23 -7.39
N ARG A 174 0.78 16.76 -8.31
CA ARG A 174 1.04 15.49 -8.99
C ARG A 174 2.22 15.63 -9.92
N LEU A 175 3.02 14.58 -10.04
CA LEU A 175 4.14 14.58 -10.96
C LEU A 175 3.67 14.58 -12.41
N THR A 176 4.35 15.35 -13.24
CA THR A 176 4.20 15.31 -14.70
C THR A 176 4.62 13.94 -15.24
N ASN A 177 4.28 13.64 -16.49
CA ASN A 177 4.70 12.37 -17.10
C ASN A 177 6.23 12.30 -17.24
N GLU A 178 6.89 13.42 -17.49
CA GLU A 178 8.35 13.53 -17.58
C GLU A 178 9.01 13.22 -16.21
N GLU A 179 8.47 13.76 -15.13
CA GLU A 179 8.96 13.49 -13.76
C GLU A 179 8.71 12.04 -13.36
N VAL A 180 7.55 11.46 -13.72
CA VAL A 180 7.27 10.04 -13.52
C VAL A 180 8.25 9.17 -14.29
N MET A 181 8.53 9.48 -15.56
CA MET A 181 9.51 8.74 -16.36
C MET A 181 10.93 8.83 -15.77
N ALA A 182 11.31 9.99 -15.25
CA ALA A 182 12.61 10.18 -14.60
C ALA A 182 12.70 9.38 -13.28
N ARG A 183 11.64 9.40 -12.45
CA ARG A 183 11.58 8.65 -11.19
C ARG A 183 11.48 7.13 -11.40
N CYS A 184 10.74 6.70 -12.40
CA CYS A 184 10.38 5.31 -12.63
C CYS A 184 10.79 4.84 -14.05
N PRO A 185 12.09 4.78 -14.39
CA PRO A 185 12.55 4.39 -15.72
C PRO A 185 12.14 2.96 -16.12
N TRP A 186 11.75 2.14 -15.14
CA TRP A 186 11.25 0.77 -15.29
C TRP A 186 9.75 0.70 -15.68
N ALA A 187 9.00 1.79 -15.51
CA ALA A 187 7.54 1.78 -15.70
C ALA A 187 7.11 1.63 -17.16
N THR A 188 5.87 1.19 -17.35
CA THR A 188 5.27 0.89 -18.65
C THR A 188 4.69 2.15 -19.31
N PHE A 189 5.50 3.11 -19.65
CA PHE A 189 5.10 4.13 -20.63
C PHE A 189 5.58 3.71 -22.01
N GLY A 190 4.88 4.00 -23.03
CA GLY A 190 5.13 3.57 -24.41
C GLY A 190 6.61 3.45 -24.81
N LYS A 191 6.88 2.75 -25.87
CA LYS A 191 8.24 2.54 -26.39
C LYS A 191 8.92 3.86 -26.72
N LEU A 192 10.01 4.18 -26.04
CA LEU A 192 10.85 5.33 -26.38
C LEU A 192 11.80 4.98 -27.54
N LYS A 193 12.18 5.99 -28.33
CA LYS A 193 13.03 5.80 -29.53
C LYS A 193 14.41 5.21 -29.19
N HIS A 194 14.94 5.47 -27.98
CA HIS A 194 16.30 5.12 -27.57
C HIS A 194 16.40 3.83 -26.75
N ARG A 195 15.26 3.13 -26.48
CA ARG A 195 15.24 1.86 -25.73
C ARG A 195 14.11 0.93 -26.20
N GLY A 196 14.21 -0.35 -25.82
CA GLY A 196 13.14 -1.32 -25.95
C GLY A 196 11.94 -1.02 -25.02
N PRO A 197 10.85 -1.78 -25.14
CA PRO A 197 9.72 -1.72 -24.20
C PRO A 197 10.15 -2.15 -22.81
N ASN A 198 9.57 -1.54 -21.75
CA ASN A 198 9.64 -2.10 -20.42
C ASN A 198 8.57 -3.21 -20.28
N ILE A 199 8.97 -4.28 -19.65
CA ILE A 199 8.07 -5.39 -19.30
C ILE A 199 8.01 -5.46 -17.78
N VAL A 200 6.80 -5.33 -17.24
CA VAL A 200 6.53 -5.48 -15.81
C VAL A 200 5.70 -6.74 -15.63
N THR A 201 6.29 -7.73 -14.99
CA THR A 201 5.65 -9.03 -14.73
C THR A 201 6.23 -9.68 -13.49
N SER A 202 5.42 -10.46 -12.80
CA SER A 202 5.85 -11.36 -11.73
C SER A 202 6.08 -12.80 -12.23
N LEU A 203 5.73 -13.10 -13.50
CA LEU A 203 5.96 -14.41 -14.08
C LEU A 203 7.44 -14.61 -14.39
N GLU A 204 8.00 -15.69 -13.89
CA GLU A 204 9.33 -16.19 -14.20
C GLU A 204 9.26 -17.70 -14.42
N LEU A 205 9.59 -18.15 -15.62
CA LEU A 205 9.49 -19.57 -15.99
C LEU A 205 10.80 -20.34 -15.78
N ASP A 206 11.92 -19.65 -15.68
CA ASP A 206 13.21 -20.28 -15.38
C ASP A 206 13.40 -20.38 -13.86
N PRO A 207 13.49 -21.57 -13.28
CA PRO A 207 13.65 -21.76 -11.85
C PRO A 207 14.91 -21.08 -11.28
N ALA A 208 16.01 -21.05 -12.05
CA ALA A 208 17.26 -20.44 -11.60
C ALA A 208 17.16 -18.90 -11.57
N GLU A 209 16.45 -18.30 -12.51
CA GLU A 209 16.17 -16.85 -12.48
C GLU A 209 15.17 -16.51 -11.37
N MET A 210 14.19 -17.38 -11.10
CA MET A 210 13.27 -17.21 -9.98
C MET A 210 13.98 -17.27 -8.62
N GLU A 211 14.95 -18.19 -8.45
CA GLU A 211 15.78 -18.25 -7.24
C GLU A 211 16.57 -16.95 -7.03
N LYS A 212 17.23 -16.45 -8.08
CA LYS A 212 17.95 -15.17 -8.00
C LYS A 212 17.05 -14.00 -7.61
N ARG A 213 15.84 -13.96 -8.18
CA ARG A 213 14.84 -12.94 -7.81
C ARG A 213 14.44 -13.04 -6.35
N ASN A 214 14.20 -14.24 -5.83
CA ASN A 214 13.90 -14.45 -4.43
C ASN A 214 15.05 -14.03 -3.50
N ILE A 215 16.29 -14.37 -3.84
CA ILE A 215 17.48 -13.92 -3.09
C ILE A 215 17.53 -12.39 -3.06
N HIS A 216 17.32 -11.72 -4.19
CA HIS A 216 17.26 -10.26 -4.25
C HIS A 216 16.14 -9.68 -3.37
N LEU A 217 14.94 -10.26 -3.41
CA LEU A 217 13.83 -9.83 -2.58
C LEU A 217 14.13 -9.97 -1.08
N GLN A 218 14.72 -11.11 -0.65
CA GLN A 218 15.10 -11.32 0.74
C GLN A 218 16.19 -10.33 1.21
N GLN A 219 17.16 -10.00 0.37
CA GLN A 219 18.16 -8.98 0.66
C GLN A 219 17.51 -7.60 0.84
N LYS A 220 16.58 -7.24 -0.04
CA LYS A 220 15.80 -6.00 0.07
C LYS A 220 14.99 -5.95 1.37
N TYR A 221 14.34 -7.04 1.76
CA TYR A 221 13.57 -7.11 3.00
C TYR A 221 14.46 -6.95 4.23
N ALA A 222 15.63 -7.59 4.25
CA ALA A 222 16.60 -7.44 5.33
C ALA A 222 17.08 -5.96 5.46
N GLU A 223 17.31 -5.28 4.34
CA GLU A 223 17.66 -3.86 4.34
C GLU A 223 16.53 -2.98 4.90
N ILE A 224 15.28 -3.28 4.55
CA ILE A 224 14.11 -2.55 5.07
C ILE A 224 13.98 -2.77 6.58
N GLU A 225 14.12 -4.02 7.05
CA GLU A 225 14.06 -4.36 8.48
C GLU A 225 15.17 -3.67 9.28
N GLU A 226 16.35 -3.52 8.72
CA GLU A 226 17.47 -2.82 9.39
C GLU A 226 17.26 -1.30 9.47
N LYS A 227 16.70 -0.69 8.42
CA LYS A 227 16.72 0.78 8.27
C LYS A 227 15.42 1.48 8.58
N GLU A 228 14.29 0.77 8.50
CA GLU A 228 12.97 1.41 8.50
C GLU A 228 12.06 1.02 9.66
N VAL A 229 12.55 0.24 10.61
CA VAL A 229 11.80 -0.07 11.85
C VAL A 229 11.63 1.21 12.66
N ARG A 230 10.40 1.46 13.09
CA ARG A 230 10.00 2.62 13.91
C ARG A 230 9.24 2.13 15.12
N TYR A 231 9.62 2.59 16.28
CA TYR A 231 8.96 2.33 17.54
C TYR A 231 9.26 3.48 18.51
N GLU A 232 8.45 3.59 19.55
CA GLU A 232 8.65 4.48 20.67
C GLU A 232 8.84 3.65 21.93
N GLU A 233 9.85 3.99 22.72
CA GLU A 233 10.12 3.36 24.02
C GLU A 233 9.62 4.26 25.12
N ILE A 234 8.71 3.76 25.94
CA ILE A 234 8.15 4.49 27.08
C ILE A 234 8.47 3.72 28.37
N HIS A 235 9.24 4.35 29.26
CA HIS A 235 9.63 3.75 30.55
C HIS A 235 10.34 2.39 30.42
N CYS A 236 11.26 2.26 29.45
CA CYS A 236 11.94 0.99 29.17
C CYS A 236 13.30 0.85 29.89
N ASP A 237 13.89 1.91 30.43
CA ASP A 237 15.27 1.94 30.93
C ASP A 237 15.54 0.96 32.09
N ASP A 238 14.53 0.64 32.89
CA ASP A 238 14.61 -0.26 34.05
C ASP A 238 13.54 -1.37 34.02
N ALA A 239 12.96 -1.65 32.84
CA ALA A 239 11.89 -2.60 32.68
C ALA A 239 12.42 -4.05 32.67
N ASP A 240 11.90 -4.91 33.55
CA ASP A 240 12.11 -6.35 33.48
C ASP A 240 11.28 -7.02 32.38
N TYR A 241 10.19 -6.39 31.96
CA TYR A 241 9.27 -6.85 30.91
C TYR A 241 8.84 -5.68 30.03
N LEU A 242 8.80 -5.92 28.71
CA LEU A 242 8.22 -5.03 27.72
C LEU A 242 6.88 -5.58 27.24
N ILE A 243 5.90 -4.69 27.05
CA ILE A 243 4.54 -5.04 26.62
C ILE A 243 4.26 -4.36 25.28
#